data_7bb575a5fe50000d0147309c1c1ffcc3
#
_entry.id   7bb575a5fe50000d0147309c1c1ffcc3
#
_cell.length_a   1.000
_cell.length_b   1.000
_cell.length_c   1.000
_cell.angle_alpha   90.00
_cell.angle_beta   90.00
_cell.angle_gamma   90.00
#
_symmetry.space_group_name_H-M   'P 1'
#
loop_
_entity.id
_entity.type
_entity.pdbx_description
1 polymer ?
#
loop_
_entity_poly.entity_id
_entity_poly.type
_entity_poly.pdbx_seq_one_letter_code
_entity_poly.pdbx_strand_id
1 'polypeptide(L)'
;MGEPAADSTQVPAPTYQHSSLDWRDWWCSDDAQIYQFIGQDNIYFYCVAQPALWDALDWGLVQDTPIANYHILFMNKKASSSGAIKPPMAAELLDAYTPEQLRAHWLSLGLDQKAVSFNPKPFDTSVSHKDKKTGEEVLVKDDPRIVDPALKESAFLTNIFNRLARS
;
A
#
# COMPACT_ATOMS: atom_id res chain seq x y z
N MET A 1 -26.53 -4.23 40.41
CA MET A 1 -25.66 -3.49 39.46
C MET A 1 -24.43 -4.36 39.31
N GLY A 2 -24.33 -5.11 38.18
CA GLY A 2 -23.18 -5.98 37.87
C GLY A 2 -22.10 -5.15 37.17
N GLU A 3 -20.86 -5.28 37.63
CA GLU A 3 -19.69 -4.73 36.96
C GLU A 3 -19.56 -5.36 35.56
N PRO A 4 -19.19 -4.58 34.51
CA PRO A 4 -18.91 -5.14 33.20
C PRO A 4 -17.63 -5.98 33.28
N ALA A 5 -17.74 -7.23 32.79
CA ALA A 5 -16.60 -8.14 32.66
C ALA A 5 -15.50 -7.48 31.78
N ALA A 6 -14.26 -7.46 32.31
CA ALA A 6 -13.10 -6.97 31.60
C ALA A 6 -12.89 -7.79 30.31
N ASP A 7 -12.80 -7.09 29.18
CA ASP A 7 -12.49 -7.67 27.87
C ASP A 7 -11.04 -8.22 27.90
N SER A 8 -10.92 -9.54 27.93
CA SER A 8 -9.64 -10.26 28.03
C SER A 8 -8.95 -10.52 26.69
N THR A 9 -9.33 -9.81 25.62
CA THR A 9 -8.81 -10.03 24.26
C THR A 9 -7.71 -9.05 23.83
N GLN A 10 -7.24 -8.18 24.72
CA GLN A 10 -6.06 -7.37 24.39
C GLN A 10 -4.80 -8.23 24.53
N VAL A 11 -4.29 -8.70 23.39
CA VAL A 11 -2.91 -9.21 23.29
C VAL A 11 -1.99 -8.06 23.68
N PRO A 12 -1.19 -8.17 24.76
CA PRO A 12 -0.29 -7.10 25.13
C PRO A 12 0.67 -6.82 23.97
N ALA A 13 0.79 -5.56 23.60
CA ALA A 13 1.78 -5.14 22.62
C ALA A 13 3.16 -5.62 23.10
N PRO A 14 4.01 -6.17 22.21
CA PRO A 14 5.33 -6.61 22.59
C PRO A 14 6.10 -5.43 23.18
N THR A 15 6.46 -5.53 24.44
CA THR A 15 7.28 -4.54 25.13
C THR A 15 8.73 -4.76 24.69
N TYR A 16 9.14 -4.04 23.65
CA TYR A 16 10.56 -3.98 23.30
C TYR A 16 11.27 -3.15 24.36
N GLN A 17 11.91 -3.81 25.31
CA GLN A 17 12.82 -3.16 26.25
C GLN A 17 14.14 -2.92 25.54
N HIS A 18 14.29 -1.79 24.85
CA HIS A 18 15.58 -1.35 24.36
C HIS A 18 16.34 -0.71 25.51
N SER A 19 17.44 -1.31 25.89
CA SER A 19 18.35 -0.82 26.93
C SER A 19 19.18 0.37 26.48
N SER A 20 19.19 0.70 25.19
CA SER A 20 19.95 1.81 24.60
C SER A 20 19.08 2.63 23.65
N LEU A 21 19.23 3.96 23.75
CA LEU A 21 18.67 4.94 22.80
C LEU A 21 19.70 5.35 21.74
N ASP A 22 20.88 4.73 21.71
CA ASP A 22 21.89 5.04 20.70
C ASP A 22 21.47 4.40 19.37
N TRP A 23 21.33 5.23 18.34
CA TRP A 23 21.00 4.79 16.98
C TRP A 23 22.05 3.85 16.38
N ARG A 24 23.31 3.90 16.88
CA ARG A 24 24.39 3.04 16.42
C ARG A 24 24.16 1.58 16.74
N ASP A 25 23.48 1.29 17.85
CA ASP A 25 23.11 -0.08 18.21
C ASP A 25 22.17 -0.73 17.18
N TRP A 26 21.51 0.08 16.38
CA TRP A 26 20.57 -0.35 15.33
C TRP A 26 21.19 -0.38 13.94
N TRP A 27 22.06 0.58 13.65
CA TRP A 27 22.58 0.80 12.31
C TRP A 27 24.02 0.31 12.12
N CYS A 28 24.77 0.11 13.20
CA CYS A 28 26.19 -0.25 13.18
C CYS A 28 26.49 -1.58 13.90
N SER A 29 25.49 -2.27 14.42
CA SER A 29 25.65 -3.57 15.07
C SER A 29 25.89 -4.67 14.03
N ASP A 30 26.84 -5.56 14.28
CA ASP A 30 27.19 -6.66 13.35
C ASP A 30 26.03 -7.64 13.08
N ASP A 31 25.04 -7.70 13.96
CA ASP A 31 23.86 -8.54 13.84
C ASP A 31 22.64 -7.78 13.30
N ALA A 32 22.75 -6.48 13.03
CA ALA A 32 21.68 -5.69 12.47
C ALA A 32 21.35 -6.09 11.03
N GLN A 33 20.07 -6.21 10.71
CA GLN A 33 19.58 -6.42 9.36
C GLN A 33 18.65 -5.27 8.99
N ILE A 34 19.06 -4.48 8.01
CA ILE A 34 18.34 -3.28 7.60
C ILE A 34 17.66 -3.54 6.26
N TYR A 35 16.33 -3.36 6.21
CA TYR A 35 15.53 -3.46 5.00
C TYR A 35 14.91 -2.10 4.69
N GLN A 36 15.21 -1.55 3.53
CA GLN A 36 14.68 -0.28 3.08
C GLN A 36 13.66 -0.47 1.95
N PHE A 37 12.40 -0.23 2.25
CA PHE A 37 11.32 -0.28 1.24
C PHE A 37 11.21 1.08 0.57
N ILE A 38 11.53 1.14 -0.71
CA ILE A 38 11.66 2.39 -1.47
C ILE A 38 10.90 2.33 -2.79
N GLY A 39 10.50 3.49 -3.31
CA GLY A 39 10.07 3.60 -4.69
C GLY A 39 11.27 3.59 -5.65
N GLN A 40 11.06 3.12 -6.87
CA GLN A 40 12.13 3.01 -7.89
C GLN A 40 12.86 4.32 -8.18
N ASP A 41 12.22 5.45 -7.98
CA ASP A 41 12.79 6.78 -8.16
C ASP A 41 13.80 7.17 -7.06
N ASN A 42 13.84 6.41 -5.97
CA ASN A 42 14.75 6.62 -4.86
C ASN A 42 15.98 5.69 -4.87
N ILE A 43 16.09 4.78 -5.85
CA ILE A 43 17.21 3.82 -5.93
C ILE A 43 18.56 4.52 -5.88
N TYR A 44 18.75 5.61 -6.61
CA TYR A 44 20.01 6.36 -6.60
C TYR A 44 20.37 6.85 -5.19
N PHE A 45 19.40 7.39 -4.47
CA PHE A 45 19.65 7.96 -3.13
C PHE A 45 20.01 6.89 -2.11
N TYR A 46 19.34 5.75 -2.13
CA TYR A 46 19.53 4.68 -1.16
C TYR A 46 20.61 3.66 -1.52
N CYS A 47 20.89 3.46 -2.80
CA CYS A 47 21.88 2.48 -3.22
C CYS A 47 23.24 3.09 -3.60
N VAL A 48 23.31 4.41 -3.79
CA VAL A 48 24.55 5.09 -4.20
C VAL A 48 24.90 6.22 -3.25
N ALA A 49 24.04 7.24 -3.13
CA ALA A 49 24.37 8.44 -2.36
C ALA A 49 24.48 8.18 -0.87
N GLN A 50 23.55 7.42 -0.29
CA GLN A 50 23.54 7.10 1.13
C GLN A 50 24.75 6.24 1.54
N PRO A 51 25.06 5.10 0.89
CA PRO A 51 26.26 4.33 1.21
C PRO A 51 27.56 5.13 1.05
N ALA A 52 27.66 5.98 0.02
CA ALA A 52 28.84 6.83 -0.17
C ALA A 52 29.03 7.85 0.97
N LEU A 53 27.93 8.43 1.46
CA LEU A 53 27.97 9.32 2.63
C LEU A 53 28.39 8.58 3.89
N TRP A 54 27.92 7.36 4.08
CA TRP A 54 28.23 6.55 5.25
C TRP A 54 29.71 6.12 5.25
N ASP A 55 30.21 5.73 4.09
CA ASP A 55 31.63 5.42 3.89
C ASP A 55 32.51 6.64 4.19
N ALA A 56 32.13 7.81 3.67
CA ALA A 56 32.85 9.06 3.90
C ALA A 56 32.86 9.51 5.37
N LEU A 57 31.85 9.10 6.14
CA LEU A 57 31.73 9.43 7.57
C LEU A 57 32.39 8.40 8.49
N ASP A 58 32.82 7.27 7.93
CA ASP A 58 33.46 6.15 8.66
C ASP A 58 32.63 5.69 9.89
N TRP A 59 31.30 5.57 9.68
CA TRP A 59 30.40 5.24 10.79
C TRP A 59 30.26 3.74 11.05
N GLY A 60 30.91 2.88 10.26
CA GLY A 60 30.82 1.41 10.39
C GLY A 60 29.42 0.89 10.17
N LEU A 61 28.69 1.47 9.23
CA LEU A 61 27.30 1.09 8.96
C LEU A 61 27.22 -0.28 8.29
N VAL A 62 26.21 -1.05 8.70
CA VAL A 62 25.92 -2.36 8.11
C VAL A 62 25.28 -2.16 6.73
N GLN A 63 25.64 -3.01 5.78
CA GLN A 63 25.04 -3.00 4.46
C GLN A 63 23.54 -3.30 4.56
N ASP A 64 22.72 -2.43 3.98
CA ASP A 64 21.29 -2.59 3.91
C ASP A 64 20.82 -3.40 2.70
N THR A 65 19.56 -3.83 2.75
CA THR A 65 18.90 -4.51 1.64
C THR A 65 17.78 -3.61 1.11
N PRO A 66 18.00 -2.87 0.01
CA PRO A 66 16.96 -2.06 -0.58
C PRO A 66 15.95 -2.93 -1.32
N ILE A 67 14.67 -2.71 -1.05
CA ILE A 67 13.55 -3.38 -1.71
C ILE A 67 12.78 -2.30 -2.48
N ALA A 68 13.01 -2.24 -3.79
CA ALA A 68 12.39 -1.23 -4.64
C ALA A 68 11.09 -1.76 -5.26
N ASN A 69 10.08 -0.91 -5.28
CA ASN A 69 8.82 -1.17 -5.97
C ASN A 69 8.55 -0.13 -7.07
N TYR A 70 7.83 -0.58 -8.08
CA TYR A 70 7.35 0.30 -9.15
C TYR A 70 6.25 1.23 -8.64
N HIS A 71 5.99 2.29 -9.42
CA HIS A 71 4.92 3.24 -9.10
C HIS A 71 3.53 2.63 -9.31
N ILE A 72 2.61 3.01 -8.43
CA ILE A 72 1.18 2.87 -8.69
C ILE A 72 0.79 4.04 -9.59
N LEU A 73 0.24 3.72 -10.75
CA LEU A 73 -0.38 4.71 -11.63
C LEU A 73 -1.83 4.92 -11.18
N PHE A 74 -2.32 6.14 -11.29
CA PHE A 74 -3.74 6.42 -11.12
C PHE A 74 -4.37 6.69 -12.48
N MET A 75 -5.39 5.91 -12.84
CA MET A 75 -6.06 6.00 -14.14
C MET A 75 -5.05 5.98 -15.33
N ASN A 76 -4.09 5.05 -15.25
CA ASN A 76 -2.99 4.87 -16.22
C ASN A 76 -2.01 6.07 -16.33
N LYS A 77 -2.05 7.00 -15.42
CA LYS A 77 -1.14 8.17 -15.40
C LYS A 77 -0.33 8.20 -14.10
N LYS A 78 0.88 8.71 -14.18
CA LYS A 78 1.70 8.96 -12.99
C LYS A 78 0.97 9.99 -12.13
N ALA A 79 0.71 9.63 -10.87
CA ALA A 79 0.17 10.54 -9.88
C ALA A 79 1.20 11.65 -9.58
N SER A 80 0.77 12.91 -9.67
CA SER A 80 1.61 14.06 -9.37
C SER A 80 0.80 15.11 -8.65
N SER A 81 1.35 15.68 -7.58
CA SER A 81 0.73 16.79 -6.86
C SER A 81 0.55 18.05 -7.71
N SER A 82 1.41 18.22 -8.72
CA SER A 82 1.36 19.34 -9.69
C SER A 82 0.70 18.97 -11.02
N GLY A 83 0.26 17.73 -11.19
CA GLY A 83 -0.38 17.25 -12.41
C GLY A 83 -1.85 17.66 -12.54
N ALA A 84 -2.37 17.62 -13.76
CA ALA A 84 -3.80 17.89 -14.04
C ALA A 84 -4.75 16.86 -13.40
N ILE A 85 -4.28 15.64 -13.19
CA ILE A 85 -5.03 14.56 -12.53
C ILE A 85 -4.42 14.33 -11.16
N LYS A 86 -5.18 14.67 -10.13
CA LYS A 86 -4.82 14.38 -8.74
C LYS A 86 -5.43 13.03 -8.34
N PRO A 87 -4.66 12.12 -7.78
CA PRO A 87 -5.21 10.91 -7.20
C PRO A 87 -6.08 11.29 -5.99
N PRO A 88 -7.13 10.52 -5.67
CA PRO A 88 -7.89 10.72 -4.46
C PRO A 88 -7.00 10.57 -3.23
N MET A 89 -7.28 11.35 -2.21
CA MET A 89 -6.62 11.20 -0.92
C MET A 89 -7.07 9.90 -0.24
N ALA A 90 -6.26 9.39 0.69
CA ALA A 90 -6.60 8.18 1.43
C ALA A 90 -7.96 8.29 2.15
N ALA A 91 -8.30 9.47 2.68
CA ALA A 91 -9.58 9.73 3.30
C ALA A 91 -10.75 9.56 2.32
N GLU A 92 -10.62 10.10 1.10
CA GLU A 92 -11.65 9.97 0.06
C GLU A 92 -11.83 8.52 -0.41
N LEU A 93 -10.73 7.74 -0.46
CA LEU A 93 -10.81 6.32 -0.76
C LEU A 93 -11.54 5.53 0.34
N LEU A 94 -11.37 5.92 1.60
CA LEU A 94 -12.04 5.27 2.73
C LEU A 94 -13.55 5.55 2.80
N ASP A 95 -14.07 6.54 2.09
CA ASP A 95 -15.50 6.73 1.91
C ASP A 95 -16.14 5.65 1.02
N ALA A 96 -15.34 5.02 0.13
CA ALA A 96 -15.80 4.00 -0.80
C ALA A 96 -15.32 2.57 -0.46
N TYR A 97 -14.23 2.43 0.26
CA TYR A 97 -13.58 1.16 0.57
C TYR A 97 -13.21 1.02 2.04
N THR A 98 -13.13 -0.21 2.53
CA THR A 98 -12.48 -0.45 3.84
C THR A 98 -10.96 -0.45 3.71
N PRO A 99 -10.20 -0.19 4.80
CA PRO A 99 -8.74 -0.28 4.79
C PRO A 99 -8.24 -1.65 4.31
N GLU A 100 -8.92 -2.73 4.70
CA GLU A 100 -8.57 -4.11 4.34
C GLU A 100 -8.72 -4.34 2.83
N GLN A 101 -9.79 -3.80 2.23
CA GLN A 101 -10.03 -3.90 0.79
C GLN A 101 -8.91 -3.23 0.00
N LEU A 102 -8.52 -2.00 0.38
CA LEU A 102 -7.44 -1.26 -0.26
C LEU A 102 -6.09 -1.96 -0.08
N ARG A 103 -5.78 -2.40 1.13
CA ARG A 103 -4.51 -3.11 1.41
C ARG A 103 -4.41 -4.40 0.62
N ALA A 104 -5.48 -5.20 0.61
CA ALA A 104 -5.52 -6.45 -0.16
C ALA A 104 -5.31 -6.20 -1.65
N HIS A 105 -5.99 -5.20 -2.20
CA HIS A 105 -5.83 -4.81 -3.61
C HIS A 105 -4.39 -4.40 -3.91
N TRP A 106 -3.81 -3.49 -3.14
CA TRP A 106 -2.45 -3.01 -3.39
C TRP A 106 -1.39 -4.10 -3.26
N LEU A 107 -1.53 -5.00 -2.28
CA LEU A 107 -0.63 -6.14 -2.15
C LEU A 107 -0.73 -7.13 -3.32
N SER A 108 -1.89 -7.21 -3.97
CA SER A 108 -2.10 -8.10 -5.12
C SER A 108 -1.54 -7.57 -6.44
N LEU A 109 -1.17 -6.27 -6.50
CA LEU A 109 -0.75 -5.63 -7.74
C LEU A 109 0.60 -6.11 -8.28
N GLY A 110 1.45 -6.73 -7.46
CA GLY A 110 2.77 -7.20 -7.89
C GLY A 110 3.70 -6.05 -8.31
N LEU A 111 3.78 -5.02 -7.46
CA LEU A 111 4.57 -3.81 -7.74
C LEU A 111 6.08 -4.05 -7.75
N ASP A 112 6.52 -5.22 -7.31
CA ASP A 112 7.89 -5.70 -7.44
C ASP A 112 8.27 -6.05 -8.89
N GLN A 113 7.28 -6.33 -9.74
CA GLN A 113 7.48 -6.77 -11.13
C GLN A 113 7.26 -5.66 -12.15
N LYS A 114 6.29 -4.79 -11.93
CA LYS A 114 5.90 -3.74 -12.90
C LYS A 114 5.07 -2.64 -12.29
N ALA A 115 5.04 -1.48 -12.97
CA ALA A 115 4.06 -0.44 -12.66
C ALA A 115 2.64 -0.91 -13.03
N VAL A 116 1.69 -0.69 -12.14
CA VAL A 116 0.30 -1.10 -12.32
C VAL A 116 -0.62 0.08 -12.05
N SER A 117 -1.70 0.17 -12.83
CA SER A 117 -2.69 1.21 -12.64
C SER A 117 -3.73 0.81 -11.59
N PHE A 118 -3.96 1.71 -10.66
CA PHE A 118 -5.10 1.68 -9.75
C PHE A 118 -6.24 2.50 -10.36
N ASN A 119 -7.32 1.82 -10.73
CA ASN A 119 -8.50 2.40 -11.36
C ASN A 119 -9.73 2.14 -10.47
N PRO A 120 -9.89 2.86 -9.36
CA PRO A 120 -11.02 2.65 -8.46
C PRO A 120 -12.31 3.11 -9.13
N LYS A 121 -13.27 2.20 -9.27
CA LYS A 121 -14.52 2.44 -9.99
C LYS A 121 -15.28 3.70 -9.55
N PRO A 122 -15.44 4.01 -8.25
CA PRO A 122 -16.15 5.20 -7.80
C PRO A 122 -15.55 6.53 -8.29
N PHE A 123 -14.25 6.52 -8.61
CA PHE A 123 -13.51 7.71 -9.07
C PHE A 123 -13.28 7.74 -10.57
N ASP A 124 -13.75 6.71 -11.30
CA ASP A 124 -13.60 6.65 -12.75
C ASP A 124 -14.71 7.43 -13.42
N THR A 125 -14.35 8.54 -14.01
CA THR A 125 -15.25 9.44 -14.76
C THR A 125 -15.29 9.15 -16.25
N SER A 126 -14.63 8.07 -16.70
CA SER A 126 -14.63 7.68 -18.11
C SER A 126 -16.00 7.21 -18.57
N VAL A 127 -16.30 7.46 -19.83
CA VAL A 127 -17.50 6.91 -20.44
C VAL A 127 -17.25 5.44 -20.78
N SER A 128 -18.10 4.54 -20.27
CA SER A 128 -17.94 3.09 -20.54
C SER A 128 -18.47 2.70 -21.91
N HIS A 129 -19.69 3.16 -22.25
CA HIS A 129 -20.34 2.92 -23.55
C HIS A 129 -21.59 3.78 -23.68
N LYS A 130 -22.13 3.86 -24.92
CA LYS A 130 -23.48 4.38 -25.16
C LYS A 130 -24.48 3.26 -25.00
N ASP A 131 -25.53 3.48 -24.21
CA ASP A 131 -26.65 2.55 -24.16
C ASP A 131 -27.34 2.51 -25.53
N LYS A 132 -27.45 1.30 -26.11
CA LYS A 132 -28.01 1.12 -27.46
C LYS A 132 -29.50 1.46 -27.56
N LYS A 133 -30.22 1.46 -26.42
CA LYS A 133 -31.66 1.69 -26.41
C LYS A 133 -31.99 3.18 -26.14
N THR A 134 -31.26 3.79 -25.19
CA THR A 134 -31.51 5.18 -24.79
C THR A 134 -30.60 6.17 -25.51
N GLY A 135 -29.46 5.70 -26.05
CA GLY A 135 -28.40 6.53 -26.62
C GLY A 135 -27.59 7.34 -25.59
N GLU A 136 -27.88 7.12 -24.32
CA GLU A 136 -27.21 7.82 -23.23
C GLU A 136 -25.80 7.27 -22.98
N GLU A 137 -24.90 8.14 -22.56
CA GLU A 137 -23.55 7.78 -22.16
C GLU A 137 -23.55 7.33 -20.69
N VAL A 138 -23.09 6.07 -20.44
CA VAL A 138 -23.02 5.49 -19.11
C VAL A 138 -21.58 5.57 -18.61
N LEU A 139 -21.37 6.25 -17.50
CA LEU A 139 -20.04 6.34 -16.86
C LEU A 139 -19.65 5.00 -16.23
N VAL A 140 -18.35 4.73 -16.18
CA VAL A 140 -17.81 3.50 -15.56
C VAL A 140 -18.30 3.34 -14.13
N LYS A 141 -18.30 4.43 -13.36
CA LYS A 141 -18.74 4.43 -11.94
C LYS A 141 -20.20 4.02 -11.76
N ASP A 142 -21.05 4.29 -12.73
CA ASP A 142 -22.50 4.07 -12.67
C ASP A 142 -22.92 2.78 -13.38
N ASP A 143 -22.02 2.12 -14.12
CA ASP A 143 -22.32 0.89 -14.86
C ASP A 143 -22.28 -0.35 -13.95
N PRO A 144 -23.42 -1.01 -13.66
CA PRO A 144 -23.46 -2.17 -12.76
C PRO A 144 -22.76 -3.41 -13.32
N ARG A 145 -22.43 -3.44 -14.62
CA ARG A 145 -21.73 -4.56 -15.26
C ARG A 145 -20.23 -4.51 -15.02
N ILE A 146 -19.69 -3.33 -14.71
CA ILE A 146 -18.27 -3.15 -14.40
C ILE A 146 -18.04 -3.46 -12.93
N VAL A 147 -17.28 -4.52 -12.68
CA VAL A 147 -16.88 -4.89 -11.32
C VAL A 147 -15.70 -4.06 -10.90
N ASP A 148 -15.79 -3.47 -9.71
CA ASP A 148 -14.66 -2.74 -9.12
C ASP A 148 -13.51 -3.71 -8.80
N PRO A 149 -12.29 -3.47 -9.34
CA PRO A 149 -11.15 -4.34 -9.09
C PRO A 149 -10.82 -4.49 -7.61
N ALA A 150 -10.87 -3.41 -6.83
CA ALA A 150 -10.55 -3.45 -5.41
C ALA A 150 -11.54 -4.32 -4.61
N LEU A 151 -12.81 -4.36 -5.00
CA LEU A 151 -13.81 -5.23 -4.37
C LEU A 151 -13.66 -6.69 -4.79
N LYS A 152 -13.22 -6.96 -6.01
CA LYS A 152 -13.02 -8.32 -6.51
C LYS A 152 -11.97 -9.08 -5.71
N GLU A 153 -10.85 -8.46 -5.42
CA GLU A 153 -9.75 -9.10 -4.70
C GLU A 153 -10.03 -9.24 -3.22
N SER A 154 -10.69 -8.26 -2.62
CA SER A 154 -11.14 -8.38 -1.23
C SER A 154 -12.18 -9.48 -1.04
N ALA A 155 -13.07 -9.70 -2.02
CA ALA A 155 -14.01 -10.81 -2.01
C ALA A 155 -13.30 -12.17 -2.06
N PHE A 156 -12.16 -12.28 -2.72
CA PHE A 156 -11.32 -13.46 -2.71
C PHE A 156 -10.78 -13.76 -1.31
N LEU A 157 -10.27 -12.75 -0.61
CA LEU A 157 -9.79 -12.90 0.76
C LEU A 157 -10.92 -13.26 1.73
N THR A 158 -12.04 -12.55 1.68
CA THR A 158 -13.16 -12.78 2.60
C THR A 158 -13.87 -14.11 2.33
N ASN A 159 -14.06 -14.50 1.09
CA ASN A 159 -14.84 -15.67 0.73
C ASN A 159 -14.02 -16.97 0.72
N ILE A 160 -12.72 -16.91 0.46
CA ILE A 160 -11.87 -18.10 0.41
C ILE A 160 -11.03 -18.22 1.65
N PHE A 161 -10.25 -17.20 1.98
CA PHE A 161 -9.31 -17.26 3.10
C PHE A 161 -10.01 -17.41 4.45
N ASN A 162 -11.07 -16.66 4.69
CA ASN A 162 -11.85 -16.77 5.92
C ASN A 162 -12.59 -18.12 6.05
N ARG A 163 -12.92 -18.76 4.93
CA ARG A 163 -13.48 -20.13 4.99
C ARG A 163 -12.43 -21.15 5.41
N LEU A 164 -11.22 -21.04 4.87
CA LEU A 164 -10.10 -21.92 5.25
C LEU A 164 -9.69 -21.72 6.71
N ALA A 165 -9.73 -20.51 7.22
CA ALA A 165 -9.40 -20.21 8.62
C ALA A 165 -10.46 -20.68 9.62
N ARG A 166 -11.69 -20.98 9.17
CA ARG A 166 -12.78 -21.47 10.02
C ARG A 166 -12.99 -22.99 9.93
N SER A 167 -12.31 -23.67 9.03
CA SER A 167 -12.33 -25.14 8.90
C SER A 167 -11.27 -25.80 9.79
#